data_5fddc452fd7f89f3efdfa64f1770aa3f
#
_entry.id   5fddc452fd7f89f3efdfa64f1770aa3f
#
_cell.length_a   1.000
_cell.length_b   1.000
_cell.length_c   1.000
_cell.angle_alpha   90.00
_cell.angle_beta   90.00
_cell.angle_gamma   90.00
#
_symmetry.space_group_name_H-M   'P 1'
#
loop_
_entity.id
_entity.type
_entity.pdbx_description
1 polymer ?
#
loop_
_entity_poly.entity_id
_entity_poly.type
_entity_poly.pdbx_seq_one_letter_code
_entity_poly.pdbx_strand_id
1 'polypeptide(L)'
;ARKNLEPAIVQSDRGLYKALFDLARQHKIKLDDQSYNVLRYYLERDFLRLGKITAPFLDKKISQIICEEPQEPIVVIRDSERLVSNLRFESTEELNALLKHIAAKTFQTLDFDNPVVDVTYGDFRIQGTLGTDMVPARFIATRLVQ
;
A
#
# COMPACT_ATOMS: atom_id res chain seq x y z
N ALA A 1 -15.73 -7.86 -17.97
CA ALA A 1 -15.86 -8.66 -16.76
C ALA A 1 -15.50 -7.90 -15.50
N ARG A 2 -14.46 -7.09 -15.56
CA ARG A 2 -14.04 -6.28 -14.40
C ARG A 2 -15.01 -5.18 -14.05
N LYS A 3 -15.82 -4.76 -14.98
CA LYS A 3 -16.83 -3.72 -14.78
C LYS A 3 -17.89 -4.11 -13.75
N ASN A 4 -17.94 -5.39 -13.39
CA ASN A 4 -18.93 -5.88 -12.44
C ASN A 4 -18.51 -5.71 -10.98
N LEU A 5 -17.29 -5.20 -10.75
CA LEU A 5 -16.82 -4.93 -9.41
C LEU A 5 -17.29 -3.55 -8.96
N GLU A 6 -18.28 -3.55 -8.08
CA GLU A 6 -18.81 -2.31 -7.52
C GLU A 6 -17.82 -1.75 -6.48
N PRO A 7 -17.58 -0.42 -6.49
CA PRO A 7 -16.68 0.17 -5.50
C PRO A 7 -17.10 -0.11 -4.06
N ALA A 8 -18.40 -0.16 -3.79
CA ALA A 8 -18.88 -0.44 -2.44
C ALA A 8 -18.52 -1.85 -1.96
N ILE A 9 -18.41 -2.81 -2.88
CA ILE A 9 -18.08 -4.20 -2.55
C ILE A 9 -16.62 -4.33 -2.09
N VAL A 10 -15.73 -3.52 -2.65
CA VAL A 10 -14.30 -3.64 -2.37
C VAL A 10 -13.81 -2.65 -1.32
N GLN A 11 -14.71 -2.01 -0.56
CA GLN A 11 -14.33 -1.06 0.48
C GLN A 11 -13.87 -1.72 1.78
N SER A 12 -14.01 -3.04 1.90
CA SER A 12 -13.56 -3.77 3.05
C SER A 12 -12.86 -5.05 2.60
N ASP A 13 -12.03 -5.62 3.48
CA ASP A 13 -11.35 -6.89 3.18
C ASP A 13 -12.36 -7.99 2.83
N ARG A 14 -13.48 -8.00 3.55
CA ARG A 14 -14.54 -8.96 3.30
C ARG A 14 -15.16 -8.76 1.92
N GLY A 15 -15.38 -7.51 1.54
CA GLY A 15 -15.88 -7.18 0.21
C GLY A 15 -14.90 -7.55 -0.88
N LEU A 16 -13.60 -7.38 -0.62
CA LEU A 16 -12.56 -7.75 -1.55
C LEU A 16 -12.56 -9.25 -1.85
N TYR A 17 -12.61 -10.08 -0.81
CA TYR A 17 -12.65 -11.53 -0.97
C TYR A 17 -13.91 -11.98 -1.68
N LYS A 18 -15.04 -11.39 -1.32
CA LYS A 18 -16.31 -11.71 -1.97
C LYS A 18 -16.26 -11.37 -3.45
N ALA A 19 -15.74 -10.20 -3.79
CA ALA A 19 -15.60 -9.78 -5.18
C ALA A 19 -14.72 -10.74 -5.97
N LEU A 20 -13.63 -11.20 -5.36
CA LEU A 20 -12.71 -12.14 -5.98
C LEU A 20 -13.40 -13.48 -6.30
N PHE A 21 -14.13 -14.04 -5.33
CA PHE A 21 -14.84 -15.31 -5.52
C PHE A 21 -15.99 -15.18 -6.51
N ASP A 22 -16.73 -14.07 -6.45
CA ASP A 22 -17.83 -13.83 -7.39
C ASP A 22 -17.32 -13.71 -8.80
N LEU A 23 -16.18 -13.03 -9.00
CA LEU A 23 -15.56 -12.89 -10.30
C LEU A 23 -15.14 -14.25 -10.87
N ALA A 24 -14.51 -15.07 -10.04
CA ALA A 24 -14.09 -16.40 -10.44
C ALA A 24 -15.29 -17.28 -10.82
N ARG A 25 -16.34 -17.24 -10.01
CA ARG A 25 -17.55 -18.02 -10.25
C ARG A 25 -18.25 -17.58 -11.54
N GLN A 26 -18.33 -16.27 -11.75
CA GLN A 26 -19.00 -15.69 -12.92
C GLN A 26 -18.31 -16.09 -14.21
N HIS A 27 -17.01 -16.23 -14.20
CA HIS A 27 -16.24 -16.60 -15.38
C HIS A 27 -15.84 -18.06 -15.41
N LYS A 28 -16.35 -18.87 -14.48
CA LYS A 28 -16.05 -20.31 -14.40
C LYS A 28 -14.55 -20.58 -14.39
N ILE A 29 -13.82 -19.71 -13.68
CA ILE A 29 -12.36 -19.82 -13.57
C ILE A 29 -12.04 -20.72 -12.40
N LYS A 30 -11.22 -21.75 -12.65
CA LYS A 30 -10.59 -22.50 -11.57
C LYS A 30 -9.44 -21.67 -11.05
N LEU A 31 -9.56 -21.22 -9.81
CA LEU A 31 -8.48 -20.45 -9.18
C LEU A 31 -7.48 -21.44 -8.59
N ASP A 32 -6.38 -21.65 -9.28
CA ASP A 32 -5.20 -22.23 -8.65
C ASP A 32 -4.52 -21.14 -7.82
N ASP A 33 -3.50 -21.52 -7.03
CA ASP A 33 -2.84 -20.59 -6.13
C ASP A 33 -2.25 -19.38 -6.87
N GLN A 34 -1.71 -19.60 -8.05
CA GLN A 34 -1.10 -18.54 -8.83
C GLN A 34 -2.15 -17.57 -9.36
N SER A 35 -3.23 -18.08 -9.95
CA SER A 35 -4.30 -17.23 -10.49
C SER A 35 -4.98 -16.44 -9.37
N TYR A 36 -5.19 -17.07 -8.21
CA TYR A 36 -5.76 -16.40 -7.05
C TYR A 36 -4.88 -15.22 -6.62
N ASN A 37 -3.58 -15.43 -6.52
CA ASN A 37 -2.63 -14.40 -6.10
C ASN A 37 -2.58 -13.24 -7.09
N VAL A 38 -2.64 -13.53 -8.39
CA VAL A 38 -2.64 -12.49 -9.42
C VAL A 38 -3.91 -11.63 -9.33
N LEU A 39 -5.08 -12.26 -9.23
CA LEU A 39 -6.33 -11.53 -9.09
C LEU A 39 -6.36 -10.71 -7.81
N ARG A 40 -5.90 -11.30 -6.71
CA ARG A 40 -5.83 -10.60 -5.43
C ARG A 40 -4.93 -9.37 -5.52
N TYR A 41 -3.78 -9.51 -6.17
CA TYR A 41 -2.86 -8.39 -6.35
C TYR A 41 -3.55 -7.22 -7.05
N TYR A 42 -4.24 -7.47 -8.18
CA TYR A 42 -4.89 -6.41 -8.92
C TYR A 42 -6.02 -5.75 -8.14
N LEU A 43 -6.80 -6.55 -7.41
CA LEU A 43 -7.90 -6.01 -6.61
C LEU A 43 -7.38 -5.17 -5.44
N GLU A 44 -6.34 -5.65 -4.76
CA GLU A 44 -5.74 -4.92 -3.64
C GLU A 44 -5.07 -3.64 -4.11
N ARG A 45 -4.41 -3.67 -5.26
CA ARG A 45 -3.78 -2.48 -5.82
C ARG A 45 -4.82 -1.38 -6.04
N ASP A 46 -5.96 -1.74 -6.60
CA ASP A 46 -7.02 -0.77 -6.88
C ASP A 46 -7.75 -0.35 -5.61
N PHE A 47 -7.91 -1.28 -4.67
CA PHE A 47 -8.62 -1.04 -3.41
C PHE A 47 -7.78 -0.22 -2.43
N LEU A 48 -6.52 -0.61 -2.23
CA LEU A 48 -5.64 0.05 -1.27
C LEU A 48 -5.18 1.43 -1.77
N ARG A 49 -5.13 1.61 -3.08
CA ARG A 49 -4.73 2.88 -3.71
C ARG A 49 -3.36 3.36 -3.26
N LEU A 50 -2.44 2.44 -3.05
CA LEU A 50 -1.07 2.79 -2.70
C LEU A 50 -0.23 3.17 -3.91
N GLY A 51 -0.83 3.10 -5.10
CA GLY A 51 -0.18 3.50 -6.32
C GLY A 51 1.08 2.69 -6.60
N LYS A 52 2.16 3.39 -6.90
CA LYS A 52 3.41 2.76 -7.31
C LYS A 52 4.07 1.89 -6.24
N ILE A 53 3.73 2.09 -4.96
CA ILE A 53 4.33 1.30 -3.88
C ILE A 53 3.50 0.10 -3.47
N THR A 54 2.41 -0.19 -4.17
CA THR A 54 1.57 -1.34 -3.84
C THR A 54 2.36 -2.65 -3.90
N ALA A 55 3.18 -2.84 -4.92
CA ALA A 55 3.92 -4.08 -5.10
C ALA A 55 4.84 -4.41 -3.91
N PRO A 56 5.64 -3.46 -3.39
CA PRO A 56 6.43 -3.75 -2.19
C PRO A 56 5.60 -4.15 -0.98
N PHE A 57 4.42 -3.56 -0.79
CA PHE A 57 3.55 -3.92 0.32
C PHE A 57 3.00 -5.34 0.20
N LEU A 58 2.87 -5.85 -1.01
CA LEU A 58 2.32 -7.18 -1.26
C LEU A 58 3.39 -8.28 -1.33
N ASP A 59 4.65 -7.93 -1.42
CA ASP A 59 5.75 -8.90 -1.47
C ASP A 59 6.08 -9.37 -0.06
N LYS A 60 5.77 -10.63 0.23
CA LYS A 60 5.93 -11.19 1.57
C LYS A 60 7.38 -11.31 2.03
N LYS A 61 8.32 -11.24 1.11
CA LYS A 61 9.74 -11.29 1.44
C LYS A 61 10.31 -9.95 1.90
N ILE A 62 9.55 -8.88 1.70
CA ILE A 62 9.95 -7.55 2.13
C ILE A 62 9.54 -7.34 3.58
N SER A 63 10.51 -7.01 4.42
CA SER A 63 10.30 -6.74 5.84
C SER A 63 10.22 -5.24 6.15
N GLN A 64 10.87 -4.40 5.33
CA GLN A 64 10.82 -2.95 5.51
C GLN A 64 10.78 -2.24 4.17
N ILE A 65 10.08 -1.11 4.16
CA ILE A 65 10.03 -0.19 3.03
C ILE A 65 10.41 1.18 3.57
N ILE A 66 11.45 1.79 3.01
CA ILE A 66 12.02 3.01 3.55
C ILE A 66 12.02 4.09 2.48
N CYS A 67 11.40 5.22 2.78
CA CYS A 67 11.42 6.42 1.95
C CYS A 67 11.95 7.57 2.79
N GLU A 68 13.19 7.97 2.56
CA GLU A 68 13.84 9.01 3.36
C GLU A 68 13.49 10.42 2.87
N GLU A 69 13.31 10.57 1.56
CA GLU A 69 12.95 11.84 0.94
C GLU A 69 12.19 11.59 -0.36
N PRO A 70 11.31 12.51 -0.78
CA PRO A 70 10.76 12.47 -2.13
C PRO A 70 11.90 12.59 -3.15
N GLN A 71 11.71 12.00 -4.32
CA GLN A 71 12.67 11.97 -5.42
C GLN A 71 13.87 11.06 -5.20
N GLU A 72 14.11 10.59 -3.98
CA GLU A 72 15.11 9.56 -3.71
C GLU A 72 14.53 8.18 -3.93
N PRO A 73 15.32 7.21 -4.42
CA PRO A 73 14.83 5.85 -4.60
C PRO A 73 14.35 5.25 -3.28
N ILE A 74 13.23 4.56 -3.35
CA ILE A 74 12.70 3.84 -2.19
C ILE A 74 13.57 2.61 -1.97
N VAL A 75 13.99 2.41 -0.73
CA VAL A 75 14.81 1.28 -0.31
C VAL A 75 13.91 0.24 0.33
N VAL A 76 14.14 -1.02 0.01
CA VAL A 76 13.43 -2.12 0.65
C VAL A 76 14.43 -3.09 1.27
N ILE A 77 14.00 -3.73 2.36
CA ILE A 77 14.75 -4.83 2.96
C ILE A 77 13.99 -6.10 2.56
N ARG A 78 14.62 -6.92 1.74
CA ARG A 78 14.02 -8.14 1.19
C ARG A 78 14.96 -9.30 1.45
N ASP A 79 14.45 -10.34 2.13
CA ASP A 79 15.29 -11.50 2.52
C ASP A 79 16.55 -11.05 3.28
N SER A 80 16.41 -10.06 4.16
CA SER A 80 17.50 -9.47 4.95
C SER A 80 18.53 -8.69 4.14
N GLU A 81 18.28 -8.44 2.87
CA GLU A 81 19.15 -7.62 2.02
C GLU A 81 18.56 -6.24 1.78
N ARG A 82 19.41 -5.23 1.85
CA ARG A 82 19.02 -3.86 1.53
C ARG A 82 19.10 -3.66 0.02
N LEU A 83 17.97 -3.38 -0.60
CA LEU A 83 17.88 -3.22 -2.04
C LEU A 83 17.35 -1.82 -2.36
N VAL A 84 18.00 -1.16 -3.33
CA VAL A 84 17.54 0.13 -3.82
C VAL A 84 16.61 -0.14 -5.00
N SER A 85 15.35 0.29 -4.87
CA SER A 85 14.37 0.09 -5.93
C SER A 85 14.46 1.19 -7.00
N ASN A 86 13.73 0.99 -8.10
CA ASN A 86 13.57 2.04 -9.11
C ASN A 86 12.32 2.89 -8.87
N LEU A 87 11.69 2.72 -7.70
CA LEU A 87 10.50 3.47 -7.34
C LEU A 87 10.89 4.74 -6.59
N ARG A 88 10.19 5.83 -6.87
CA ARG A 88 10.38 7.10 -6.17
C ARG A 88 9.11 7.91 -6.22
N PHE A 89 8.94 8.79 -5.25
CA PHE A 89 7.89 9.81 -5.30
C PHE A 89 8.44 11.03 -6.04
N GLU A 90 7.64 11.57 -6.93
CA GLU A 90 8.09 12.69 -7.77
C GLU A 90 8.13 14.01 -7.01
N SER A 91 7.36 14.13 -5.92
CA SER A 91 7.25 15.37 -5.17
C SER A 91 6.85 15.12 -3.73
N THR A 92 7.04 16.13 -2.90
CA THR A 92 6.55 16.13 -1.51
C THR A 92 5.04 15.97 -1.48
N GLU A 93 4.35 16.62 -2.41
CA GLU A 93 2.88 16.56 -2.47
C GLU A 93 2.39 15.14 -2.73
N GLU A 94 3.07 14.40 -3.59
CA GLU A 94 2.70 13.01 -3.87
C GLU A 94 2.85 12.14 -2.62
N LEU A 95 3.96 12.29 -1.92
CA LEU A 95 4.20 11.51 -0.69
C LEU A 95 3.24 11.93 0.41
N ASN A 96 3.01 13.23 0.59
CA ASN A 96 2.05 13.72 1.57
C ASN A 96 0.66 13.17 1.29
N ALA A 97 0.26 13.10 0.02
CA ALA A 97 -1.05 12.56 -0.37
C ALA A 97 -1.17 11.10 0.03
N LEU A 98 -0.10 10.31 -0.16
CA LEU A 98 -0.10 8.91 0.27
C LEU A 98 -0.26 8.78 1.77
N LEU A 99 0.50 9.56 2.54
CA LEU A 99 0.44 9.49 4.00
C LEU A 99 -0.92 9.90 4.51
N LYS A 100 -1.53 10.93 3.93
CA LYS A 100 -2.88 11.36 4.30
C LYS A 100 -3.92 10.28 3.94
N HIS A 101 -3.73 9.60 2.81
CA HIS A 101 -4.62 8.51 2.43
C HIS A 101 -4.56 7.37 3.45
N ILE A 102 -3.37 6.98 3.87
CA ILE A 102 -3.18 5.93 4.86
C ILE A 102 -3.80 6.35 6.20
N ALA A 103 -3.56 7.59 6.62
CA ALA A 103 -4.12 8.11 7.87
C ALA A 103 -5.65 8.08 7.84
N ALA A 104 -6.24 8.49 6.72
CA ALA A 104 -7.71 8.47 6.57
C ALA A 104 -8.26 7.04 6.66
N LYS A 105 -7.58 6.08 6.06
CA LYS A 105 -8.01 4.67 6.10
C LYS A 105 -7.90 4.07 7.50
N THR A 106 -7.06 4.62 8.35
CA THR A 106 -6.87 4.16 9.72
C THR A 106 -7.52 5.09 10.74
N PHE A 107 -8.34 6.02 10.28
CA PHE A 107 -9.10 6.97 11.12
C PHE A 107 -8.20 7.86 11.97
N GLN A 108 -7.00 8.16 11.50
CA GLN A 108 -6.09 9.06 12.17
C GLN A 108 -6.10 10.42 11.47
N THR A 109 -6.06 11.48 12.27
CA THR A 109 -5.94 12.84 11.75
C THR A 109 -4.47 13.12 11.42
N LEU A 110 -4.22 13.58 10.19
CA LEU A 110 -2.88 13.93 9.75
C LEU A 110 -2.94 15.24 8.99
N ASP A 111 -2.32 16.26 9.54
CA ASP A 111 -2.23 17.59 8.95
C ASP A 111 -0.95 18.26 9.44
N PHE A 112 -0.75 19.53 9.05
CA PHE A 112 0.48 20.23 9.43
C PHE A 112 0.55 20.58 10.90
N ASP A 113 -0.57 20.56 11.64
CA ASP A 113 -0.56 20.70 13.09
C ASP A 113 -0.24 19.36 13.77
N ASN A 114 -0.58 18.25 13.14
CA ASN A 114 -0.29 16.89 13.61
C ASN A 114 0.35 16.11 12.46
N PRO A 115 1.62 16.40 12.15
CA PRO A 115 2.23 15.90 10.91
C PRO A 115 2.78 14.48 10.98
N VAL A 116 2.77 13.85 12.15
CA VAL A 116 3.35 12.52 12.33
C VAL A 116 2.26 11.47 12.25
N VAL A 117 2.51 10.44 11.44
CA VAL A 117 1.64 9.27 11.35
C VAL A 117 2.36 8.07 11.95
N ASP A 118 1.64 7.27 12.74
CA ASP A 118 2.13 6.02 13.29
C ASP A 118 0.93 5.09 13.40
N VAL A 119 0.76 4.26 12.38
CA VAL A 119 -0.43 3.42 12.25
C VAL A 119 -0.06 2.04 11.74
N THR A 120 -0.98 1.10 11.93
CA THR A 120 -0.90 -0.21 11.29
C THR A 120 -1.81 -0.20 10.08
N TYR A 121 -1.25 -0.57 8.93
CA TYR A 121 -1.99 -0.63 7.68
C TYR A 121 -1.60 -1.91 6.95
N GLY A 122 -2.57 -2.81 6.76
CA GLY A 122 -2.26 -4.14 6.27
C GLY A 122 -1.36 -4.88 7.24
N ASP A 123 -0.29 -5.46 6.74
CA ASP A 123 0.67 -6.20 7.55
C ASP A 123 1.83 -5.33 8.07
N PHE A 124 1.76 -4.03 7.85
CA PHE A 124 2.85 -3.12 8.16
C PHE A 124 2.47 -2.11 9.22
N ARG A 125 3.45 -1.76 10.04
CA ARG A 125 3.40 -0.55 10.85
C ARG A 125 4.08 0.56 10.07
N ILE A 126 3.37 1.65 9.87
CA ILE A 126 3.84 2.77 9.07
C ILE A 126 4.06 3.96 9.97
N GLN A 127 5.31 4.44 10.00
CA GLN A 127 5.70 5.62 10.76
C GLN A 127 6.27 6.63 9.79
N GLY A 128 5.73 7.84 9.81
CA GLY A 128 6.16 8.86 8.88
C GLY A 128 5.79 10.25 9.31
N THR A 129 6.19 11.22 8.50
CA THR A 129 5.87 12.62 8.74
C THR A 129 5.58 13.31 7.43
N LEU A 130 4.62 14.25 7.47
CA LEU A 130 4.36 15.14 6.33
C LEU A 130 5.56 16.04 6.09
N GLY A 131 5.82 16.32 4.82
CA GLY A 131 6.88 17.25 4.44
C GLY A 131 6.38 18.68 4.37
N THR A 132 7.27 19.59 4.72
CA THR A 132 7.08 21.03 4.60
C THR A 132 8.25 21.59 3.82
N ASP A 133 8.31 22.91 3.65
CA ASP A 133 9.45 23.56 3.00
C ASP A 133 10.75 23.36 3.79
N MET A 134 10.64 23.09 5.10
CA MET A 134 11.78 22.97 6.00
C MET A 134 12.16 21.52 6.30
N VAL A 135 11.21 20.60 6.22
CA VAL A 135 11.40 19.21 6.63
C VAL A 135 10.91 18.30 5.50
N PRO A 136 11.72 17.35 5.02
CA PRO A 136 11.25 16.44 3.97
C PRO A 136 10.21 15.46 4.50
N ALA A 137 9.26 15.12 3.64
CA ALA A 137 8.34 14.04 3.91
C ALA A 137 9.11 12.72 3.90
N ARG A 138 8.73 11.80 4.78
CA ARG A 138 9.39 10.48 4.84
C ARG A 138 8.49 9.48 5.52
N PHE A 139 8.77 8.20 5.29
CA PHE A 139 8.14 7.14 6.05
C PHE A 139 8.99 5.89 6.08
N ILE A 140 8.73 5.06 7.08
CA ILE A 140 9.25 3.70 7.17
C ILE A 140 8.06 2.79 7.45
N ALA A 141 7.92 1.74 6.64
CA ALA A 141 6.93 0.70 6.88
C ALA A 141 7.66 -0.57 7.29
N THR A 142 7.27 -1.14 8.43
CA THR A 142 7.89 -2.35 8.97
C THR A 142 6.83 -3.44 9.08
N ARG A 143 7.13 -4.61 8.53
CA ARG A 143 6.21 -5.74 8.59
C ARG A 143 6.12 -6.27 10.02
N LEU A 144 4.89 -6.39 10.52
CA LEU A 144 4.65 -6.78 11.91
C LEU A 144 4.81 -8.28 12.14
N VAL A 145 4.46 -9.10 11.14
CA VAL A 145 4.50 -10.55 11.24
C VAL A 145 5.30 -11.10 10.08
N GLN A 146 6.26 -11.92 10.39
CA GLN A 146 7.13 -12.55 9.39
C GLN A 146 6.56 -13.89 8.93
#